data_5670a5ec4791406099701293eb46b386
#
_entry.id   5670a5ec4791406099701293eb46b386
#
_cell.length_a   1.000
_cell.length_b   1.000
_cell.length_c   1.000
_cell.angle_alpha   90.00
_cell.angle_beta   90.00
_cell.angle_gamma   90.00
#
_symmetry.space_group_name_H-M   'P 1'
#
loop_
_entity.id
_entity.type
_entity.pdbx_description
1 polymer ?
#
loop_
_entity_poly.entity_id
_entity_poly.type
_entity_poly.pdbx_seq_one_letter_code
_entity_poly.pdbx_strand_id
1 'polypeptide(L)'
;MFFLFYTKITHLVNLYYLFYVKDCWHSGNFVIFASRTSKRNIMKVGDRMPEVLGLNEKGEEVTMAQFKGRKVIVYAYPKDNTSGCTAEACSLKEHYADLQAAGYDVVGVSKDSAASHQKFIEKYDLPFPLIADTEKALLQSLDAWGEKTMCGKKVMGTLRTTFLVDENGVVEKIFSPKEIKTKIHAEQILEAIK
;
A
#
# COMPACT_ATOMS: atom_id res chain seq x y z
N MET A 1 -39.64 21.97 2.36
CA MET A 1 -38.84 22.70 1.37
C MET A 1 -37.38 22.30 1.50
N PHE A 2 -37.05 20.99 1.32
CA PHE A 2 -35.69 20.45 1.45
C PHE A 2 -35.50 19.21 0.52
N PHE A 3 -35.86 19.33 -0.77
CA PHE A 3 -35.73 18.18 -1.69
C PHE A 3 -35.18 18.59 -3.08
N LEU A 4 -34.45 19.69 -3.20
CA LEU A 4 -34.01 20.20 -4.50
C LEU A 4 -32.51 20.46 -4.66
N PHE A 5 -31.66 19.94 -3.76
CA PHE A 5 -30.20 20.16 -3.85
C PHE A 5 -29.37 18.93 -4.22
N TYR A 6 -29.95 17.73 -4.33
CA TYR A 6 -29.18 16.51 -4.58
C TYR A 6 -29.08 16.08 -6.07
N THR A 7 -29.84 16.71 -6.95
CA THR A 7 -29.89 16.33 -8.38
C THR A 7 -28.98 17.14 -9.28
N LYS A 8 -28.27 18.15 -8.79
CA LYS A 8 -27.40 19.01 -9.63
C LYS A 8 -25.94 18.60 -9.70
N ILE A 9 -25.44 17.76 -8.81
CA ILE A 9 -24.02 17.37 -8.79
C ILE A 9 -23.74 16.19 -9.73
N THR A 10 -24.70 15.29 -9.92
CA THR A 10 -24.56 14.14 -10.84
C THR A 10 -24.61 14.53 -12.32
N HIS A 11 -25.21 15.67 -12.66
CA HIS A 11 -25.28 16.14 -14.06
C HIS A 11 -24.01 16.85 -14.55
N LEU A 12 -23.20 17.42 -13.66
CA LEU A 12 -21.96 18.13 -14.04
C LEU A 12 -20.81 17.17 -14.37
N VAL A 13 -20.74 16.04 -13.73
CA VAL A 13 -19.69 15.01 -14.01
C VAL A 13 -19.94 14.33 -15.36
N ASN A 14 -21.23 14.16 -15.75
CA ASN A 14 -21.58 13.54 -17.05
C ASN A 14 -21.42 14.52 -18.23
N LEU A 15 -21.49 15.83 -18.00
CA LEU A 15 -21.31 16.82 -19.06
C LEU A 15 -19.82 17.02 -19.45
N TYR A 16 -18.91 16.83 -18.49
CA TYR A 16 -17.46 16.89 -18.77
C TYR A 16 -16.98 15.70 -19.62
N TYR A 17 -17.58 14.51 -19.44
CA TYR A 17 -17.26 13.33 -20.25
C TYR A 17 -17.82 13.42 -21.67
N LEU A 18 -18.97 14.09 -21.88
CA LEU A 18 -19.61 14.28 -23.19
C LEU A 18 -18.98 15.39 -24.04
N PHE A 19 -18.36 16.40 -23.41
CA PHE A 19 -17.68 17.45 -24.15
C PHE A 19 -16.29 17.01 -24.67
N TYR A 20 -15.62 16.09 -23.98
CA TYR A 20 -14.31 15.59 -24.42
C TYR A 20 -14.37 14.58 -25.58
N VAL A 21 -15.53 14.03 -25.87
CA VAL A 21 -15.73 13.05 -26.96
C VAL A 21 -16.23 13.70 -28.26
N LYS A 22 -16.77 14.94 -28.21
CA LYS A 22 -17.37 15.58 -29.39
C LYS A 22 -16.39 16.33 -30.30
N ASP A 23 -15.25 16.76 -29.77
CA ASP A 23 -14.26 17.51 -30.57
C ASP A 23 -13.26 16.65 -31.35
N CYS A 24 -13.30 15.32 -31.20
CA CYS A 24 -12.41 14.41 -31.92
C CYS A 24 -12.93 13.92 -33.29
N TRP A 25 -14.08 14.40 -33.76
CA TRP A 25 -14.68 13.85 -35.00
C TRP A 25 -14.49 14.69 -36.26
N HIS A 26 -13.69 15.78 -36.21
CA HIS A 26 -13.52 16.67 -37.37
C HIS A 26 -12.10 16.78 -37.94
N SER A 27 -11.15 16.03 -37.44
CA SER A 27 -9.85 15.90 -38.10
C SER A 27 -9.49 14.43 -38.24
N GLY A 28 -9.42 13.95 -39.49
CA GLY A 28 -9.20 12.55 -39.88
C GLY A 28 -7.86 11.92 -39.44
N ASN A 29 -7.37 12.21 -38.28
CA ASN A 29 -6.27 11.50 -37.63
C ASN A 29 -6.86 10.53 -36.60
N PHE A 30 -6.99 9.28 -37.00
CA PHE A 30 -7.26 8.15 -36.15
C PHE A 30 -6.07 7.98 -35.19
N VAL A 31 -6.06 8.70 -34.08
CA VAL A 31 -5.14 8.41 -33.00
C VAL A 31 -5.60 7.08 -32.40
N ILE A 32 -4.98 5.99 -32.86
CA ILE A 32 -5.05 4.72 -32.16
C ILE A 32 -4.54 5.01 -30.75
N PHE A 33 -5.46 5.14 -29.77
CA PHE A 33 -5.14 4.92 -28.38
C PHE A 33 -4.69 3.45 -28.31
N ALA A 34 -3.42 3.23 -28.61
CA ALA A 34 -2.77 2.00 -28.26
C ALA A 34 -3.04 1.83 -26.77
N SER A 35 -3.91 0.90 -26.42
CA SER A 35 -3.98 0.34 -25.09
C SER A 35 -2.51 -0.01 -24.75
N ARG A 36 -1.84 0.90 -24.01
CA ARG A 36 -0.60 0.55 -23.37
C ARG A 36 -0.99 -0.63 -22.47
N THR A 37 -0.70 -1.82 -22.94
CA THR A 37 -0.50 -2.95 -22.05
C THR A 37 0.52 -2.44 -21.05
N SER A 38 0.02 -2.01 -19.89
CA SER A 38 0.84 -1.55 -18.80
C SER A 38 1.74 -2.73 -18.47
N LYS A 39 2.98 -2.68 -18.95
CA LYS A 39 4.03 -3.54 -18.40
C LYS A 39 3.94 -3.28 -16.91
N ARG A 40 3.60 -4.32 -16.17
CA ARG A 40 3.53 -4.26 -14.71
C ARG A 40 4.87 -3.71 -14.25
N ASN A 41 4.86 -2.45 -13.81
CA ASN A 41 6.08 -1.79 -13.34
C ASN A 41 6.40 -2.43 -11.98
N ILE A 42 7.34 -3.34 -11.97
CA ILE A 42 7.85 -3.96 -10.75
C ILE A 42 8.51 -2.85 -9.95
N MET A 43 8.04 -2.61 -8.72
CA MET A 43 8.62 -1.64 -7.80
C MET A 43 10.09 -2.00 -7.52
N LYS A 44 10.98 -1.03 -7.65
CA LYS A 44 12.44 -1.20 -7.52
C LYS A 44 13.02 -0.18 -6.56
N VAL A 45 14.22 -0.47 -6.08
CA VAL A 45 15.04 0.52 -5.40
C VAL A 45 15.28 1.71 -6.34
N GLY A 46 15.07 2.92 -5.83
CA GLY A 46 15.11 4.17 -6.58
C GLY A 46 13.75 4.65 -7.10
N ASP A 47 12.71 3.80 -7.08
CA ASP A 47 11.35 4.23 -7.44
C ASP A 47 10.72 5.02 -6.30
N ARG A 48 9.76 5.89 -6.64
CA ARG A 48 8.96 6.61 -5.63
C ARG A 48 7.80 5.75 -5.14
N MET A 49 7.60 5.78 -3.82
CA MET A 49 6.38 5.24 -3.20
C MET A 49 5.16 6.05 -3.68
N PRO A 50 3.99 5.42 -3.89
CA PRO A 50 2.74 6.13 -4.16
C PRO A 50 2.46 7.19 -3.08
N GLU A 51 2.03 8.39 -3.49
CA GLU A 51 1.77 9.50 -2.55
C GLU A 51 0.67 9.14 -1.55
N VAL A 52 -0.40 8.50 -2.00
CA VAL A 52 -1.50 8.02 -1.15
C VAL A 52 -1.31 6.52 -0.91
N LEU A 53 -1.17 6.14 0.35
CA LEU A 53 -1.06 4.73 0.75
C LEU A 53 -2.44 4.07 0.95
N GLY A 54 -3.47 4.85 1.27
CA GLY A 54 -4.83 4.38 1.46
C GLY A 54 -5.45 4.77 2.79
N LEU A 55 -6.50 4.07 3.18
CA LEU A 55 -7.18 4.33 4.47
C LEU A 55 -6.64 3.38 5.55
N ASN A 56 -6.39 3.92 6.74
CA ASN A 56 -6.00 3.14 7.90
C ASN A 56 -7.21 2.44 8.56
N GLU A 57 -6.99 1.78 9.69
CA GLU A 57 -8.00 1.08 10.48
C GLU A 57 -9.09 2.01 11.04
N LYS A 58 -8.83 3.33 11.10
CA LYS A 58 -9.80 4.35 11.56
C LYS A 58 -10.56 5.00 10.40
N GLY A 59 -10.22 4.65 9.15
CA GLY A 59 -10.77 5.27 7.95
C GLY A 59 -10.13 6.62 7.61
N GLU A 60 -8.98 6.93 8.20
CA GLU A 60 -8.20 8.13 7.90
C GLU A 60 -7.25 7.86 6.73
N GLU A 61 -7.12 8.83 5.83
CA GLU A 61 -6.18 8.71 4.71
C GLU A 61 -4.74 8.84 5.20
N VAL A 62 -3.91 7.89 4.78
CA VAL A 62 -2.47 7.87 5.05
C VAL A 62 -1.72 8.19 3.77
N THR A 63 -0.88 9.22 3.82
CA THR A 63 -0.09 9.69 2.68
C THR A 63 1.39 9.78 3.02
N MET A 64 2.24 9.70 2.02
CA MET A 64 3.69 9.90 2.20
C MET A 64 4.04 11.31 2.70
N ALA A 65 3.20 12.31 2.41
CA ALA A 65 3.36 13.67 2.91
C ALA A 65 3.35 13.76 4.44
N GLN A 66 2.63 12.87 5.14
CA GLN A 66 2.58 12.80 6.60
C GLN A 66 3.92 12.38 7.22
N PHE A 67 4.76 11.68 6.45
CA PHE A 67 6.08 11.20 6.87
C PHE A 67 7.23 12.08 6.35
N LYS A 68 6.93 13.26 5.80
CA LYS A 68 7.95 14.14 5.23
C LYS A 68 9.05 14.47 6.25
N GLY A 69 10.30 14.22 5.88
CA GLY A 69 11.46 14.40 6.76
C GLY A 69 11.71 13.21 7.69
N ARG A 70 10.97 12.13 7.57
CA ARG A 70 11.19 10.85 8.24
C ARG A 70 11.20 9.72 7.21
N LYS A 71 11.91 8.66 7.52
CA LYS A 71 11.91 7.42 6.74
C LYS A 71 10.71 6.55 7.12
N VAL A 72 10.27 5.70 6.19
CA VAL A 72 9.09 4.85 6.42
C VAL A 72 9.40 3.41 6.04
N ILE A 73 9.02 2.49 6.91
CA ILE A 73 8.97 1.06 6.63
C ILE A 73 7.53 0.73 6.21
N VAL A 74 7.34 0.36 4.94
CA VAL A 74 6.04 -0.13 4.44
C VAL A 74 6.14 -1.64 4.30
N TYR A 75 5.42 -2.39 5.14
CA TYR A 75 5.43 -3.86 5.06
C TYR A 75 4.09 -4.41 4.59
N ALA A 76 4.10 -5.12 3.47
CA ALA A 76 2.95 -5.83 2.91
C ALA A 76 2.88 -7.25 3.47
N TYR A 77 1.78 -7.61 4.09
CA TYR A 77 1.60 -8.92 4.70
C TYR A 77 0.28 -9.61 4.28
N PRO A 78 0.23 -10.95 4.26
CA PRO A 78 -0.90 -11.71 3.70
C PRO A 78 -2.24 -11.56 4.40
N LYS A 79 -2.28 -11.61 5.74
CA LYS A 79 -3.55 -11.63 6.49
C LYS A 79 -3.34 -11.45 7.99
N ASP A 80 -4.23 -10.67 8.62
CA ASP A 80 -4.31 -10.51 10.08
C ASP A 80 -4.44 -11.85 10.81
N ASN A 81 -3.94 -11.88 12.03
CA ASN A 81 -4.08 -13.00 12.97
C ASN A 81 -3.58 -14.36 12.44
N THR A 82 -2.72 -14.39 11.41
CA THR A 82 -1.99 -15.59 11.02
C THR A 82 -0.63 -15.64 11.72
N SER A 83 -0.12 -16.84 12.02
CA SER A 83 1.08 -17.02 12.84
C SER A 83 2.29 -16.22 12.36
N GLY A 84 2.57 -16.27 11.04
CA GLY A 84 3.69 -15.54 10.45
C GLY A 84 3.50 -14.01 10.44
N CYS A 85 2.28 -13.53 10.14
CA CYS A 85 2.00 -12.09 10.12
C CYS A 85 1.99 -11.51 11.55
N THR A 86 1.46 -12.26 12.51
CA THR A 86 1.52 -11.88 13.91
C THR A 86 2.96 -11.82 14.42
N ALA A 87 3.79 -12.82 14.09
CA ALA A 87 5.19 -12.81 14.48
C ALA A 87 5.96 -11.61 13.89
N GLU A 88 5.68 -11.24 12.65
CA GLU A 88 6.28 -10.09 11.99
C GLU A 88 5.85 -8.76 12.64
N ALA A 89 4.54 -8.59 12.87
CA ALA A 89 4.00 -7.40 13.53
C ALA A 89 4.54 -7.25 14.96
N CYS A 90 4.63 -8.35 15.73
CA CYS A 90 5.20 -8.35 17.08
C CYS A 90 6.71 -8.02 17.07
N SER A 91 7.49 -8.57 16.12
CA SER A 91 8.90 -8.22 15.97
C SER A 91 9.08 -6.71 15.71
N LEU A 92 8.27 -6.13 14.79
CA LEU A 92 8.30 -4.68 14.51
C LEU A 92 7.85 -3.85 15.73
N LYS A 93 6.85 -4.30 16.49
CA LYS A 93 6.42 -3.66 17.73
C LYS A 93 7.52 -3.67 18.79
N GLU A 94 8.12 -4.83 19.05
CA GLU A 94 9.16 -5.02 20.08
C GLU A 94 10.35 -4.08 19.87
N HIS A 95 10.72 -3.80 18.62
CA HIS A 95 11.81 -2.91 18.23
C HIS A 95 11.34 -1.54 17.72
N TYR A 96 10.07 -1.18 17.97
CA TYR A 96 9.53 0.05 17.41
C TYR A 96 10.27 1.31 17.86
N ALA A 97 10.66 1.36 19.13
CA ALA A 97 11.45 2.47 19.67
C ALA A 97 12.84 2.59 19.00
N ASP A 98 13.48 1.45 18.72
CA ASP A 98 14.78 1.43 18.04
C ASP A 98 14.64 1.88 16.57
N LEU A 99 13.58 1.46 15.89
CA LEU A 99 13.26 1.89 14.52
C LEU A 99 12.98 3.40 14.48
N GLN A 100 12.21 3.92 15.44
CA GLN A 100 11.96 5.36 15.54
C GLN A 100 13.23 6.15 15.85
N ALA A 101 14.10 5.65 16.71
CA ALA A 101 15.39 6.26 17.00
C ALA A 101 16.30 6.29 15.75
N ALA A 102 16.18 5.29 14.86
CA ALA A 102 16.83 5.28 13.56
C ALA A 102 16.13 6.15 12.49
N GLY A 103 15.07 6.88 12.85
CA GLY A 103 14.34 7.80 11.99
C GLY A 103 13.21 7.18 11.17
N TYR A 104 12.84 5.92 11.43
CA TYR A 104 11.80 5.22 10.68
C TYR A 104 10.47 5.19 11.42
N ASP A 105 9.39 5.48 10.68
CA ASP A 105 8.03 5.11 11.04
C ASP A 105 7.65 3.78 10.37
N VAL A 106 6.61 3.12 10.86
CA VAL A 106 6.17 1.82 10.34
C VAL A 106 4.71 1.91 9.87
N VAL A 107 4.42 1.35 8.72
CA VAL A 107 3.06 1.22 8.16
C VAL A 107 2.88 -0.20 7.64
N GLY A 108 1.83 -0.89 8.09
CA GLY A 108 1.47 -2.20 7.55
C GLY A 108 0.41 -2.08 6.46
N VAL A 109 0.44 -3.00 5.49
CA VAL A 109 -0.54 -3.05 4.41
C VAL A 109 -1.04 -4.46 4.21
N SER A 110 -2.33 -4.68 4.23
CA SER A 110 -2.94 -5.93 3.79
C SER A 110 -4.29 -5.71 3.11
N LYS A 111 -4.83 -6.77 2.52
CA LYS A 111 -6.16 -6.76 1.90
C LYS A 111 -7.31 -6.87 2.92
N ASP A 112 -7.01 -7.00 4.20
CA ASP A 112 -8.02 -7.15 5.23
C ASP A 112 -8.75 -5.82 5.46
N SER A 113 -9.95 -5.88 6.04
CA SER A 113 -10.77 -4.70 6.28
C SER A 113 -10.28 -3.89 7.47
N ALA A 114 -10.64 -2.61 7.53
CA ALA A 114 -10.36 -1.72 8.65
C ALA A 114 -10.81 -2.34 10.00
N ALA A 115 -11.99 -2.96 10.05
CA ALA A 115 -12.48 -3.64 11.25
C ALA A 115 -11.63 -4.87 11.67
N SER A 116 -11.00 -5.56 10.70
CA SER A 116 -10.03 -6.63 10.99
C SER A 116 -8.75 -6.07 11.57
N HIS A 117 -8.21 -5.01 10.95
CA HIS A 117 -7.01 -4.31 11.41
C HIS A 117 -7.18 -3.74 12.82
N GLN A 118 -8.33 -3.13 13.11
CA GLN A 118 -8.62 -2.61 14.44
C GLN A 118 -8.51 -3.69 15.51
N LYS A 119 -9.14 -4.86 15.29
CA LYS A 119 -9.04 -6.01 16.21
C LYS A 119 -7.61 -6.56 16.31
N PHE A 120 -6.85 -6.53 15.22
CA PHE A 120 -5.47 -7.00 15.20
C PHE A 120 -4.57 -6.06 15.99
N ILE A 121 -4.70 -4.74 15.80
CA ILE A 121 -4.01 -3.70 16.56
C ILE A 121 -4.33 -3.81 18.04
N GLU A 122 -5.62 -3.86 18.42
CA GLU A 122 -6.06 -3.97 19.81
C GLU A 122 -5.52 -5.24 20.48
N LYS A 123 -5.59 -6.37 19.78
CA LYS A 123 -5.17 -7.67 20.33
C LYS A 123 -3.68 -7.75 20.62
N TYR A 124 -2.86 -7.12 19.80
CA TYR A 124 -1.40 -7.20 19.90
C TYR A 124 -0.78 -5.86 20.31
N ASP A 125 -1.61 -4.84 20.57
CA ASP A 125 -1.19 -3.49 20.97
C ASP A 125 -0.12 -2.95 20.02
N LEU A 126 -0.44 -2.92 18.71
CA LEU A 126 0.48 -2.46 17.68
C LEU A 126 0.55 -0.92 17.68
N PRO A 127 1.75 -0.31 17.71
CA PRO A 127 1.92 1.13 17.84
C PRO A 127 1.89 1.89 16.50
N PHE A 128 1.57 1.24 15.39
CA PHE A 128 1.64 1.79 14.04
C PHE A 128 0.36 1.46 13.25
N PRO A 129 0.00 2.31 12.26
CA PRO A 129 -1.21 2.13 11.47
C PRO A 129 -1.11 0.96 10.49
N LEU A 130 -2.29 0.39 10.17
CA LEU A 130 -2.46 -0.64 9.16
C LEU A 130 -3.40 -0.16 8.06
N ILE A 131 -2.96 -0.25 6.81
CA ILE A 131 -3.72 0.16 5.61
C ILE A 131 -4.63 -0.97 5.16
N ALA A 132 -5.93 -0.70 5.08
CA ALA A 132 -6.96 -1.61 4.61
C ALA A 132 -7.11 -1.55 3.08
N ASP A 133 -6.20 -2.20 2.35
CA ASP A 133 -6.21 -2.23 0.87
C ASP A 133 -7.11 -3.34 0.33
N THR A 134 -8.42 -3.29 0.62
CA THR A 134 -9.40 -4.31 0.22
C THR A 134 -9.48 -4.51 -1.28
N GLU A 135 -9.26 -3.45 -2.06
CA GLU A 135 -9.23 -3.46 -3.52
C GLU A 135 -7.87 -3.88 -4.10
N LYS A 136 -6.85 -4.05 -3.26
CA LYS A 136 -5.48 -4.44 -3.63
C LYS A 136 -4.81 -3.42 -4.57
N ALA A 137 -5.26 -2.17 -4.57
CA ALA A 137 -4.73 -1.13 -5.45
C ALA A 137 -3.28 -0.78 -5.09
N LEU A 138 -3.01 -0.55 -3.79
CA LEU A 138 -1.66 -0.31 -3.30
C LEU A 138 -0.79 -1.55 -3.45
N LEU A 139 -1.27 -2.73 -3.01
CA LEU A 139 -0.53 -3.99 -3.12
C LEU A 139 -0.11 -4.30 -4.57
N GLN A 140 -0.98 -3.99 -5.55
CA GLN A 140 -0.66 -4.16 -6.97
C GLN A 140 0.36 -3.13 -7.45
N SER A 141 0.25 -1.87 -7.03
CA SER A 141 1.21 -0.81 -7.40
C SER A 141 2.61 -1.08 -6.84
N LEU A 142 2.69 -1.73 -5.68
CA LEU A 142 3.93 -2.14 -5.03
C LEU A 142 4.49 -3.48 -5.55
N ASP A 143 3.82 -4.12 -6.53
CA ASP A 143 4.11 -5.50 -6.96
C ASP A 143 4.10 -6.53 -5.81
N ALA A 144 3.38 -6.21 -4.74
CA ALA A 144 3.19 -7.07 -3.57
C ALA A 144 1.91 -7.93 -3.66
N TRP A 145 1.27 -7.98 -4.84
CA TRP A 145 0.14 -8.83 -5.14
C TRP A 145 0.43 -9.71 -6.35
N GLY A 146 0.49 -11.01 -6.17
CA GLY A 146 0.88 -11.92 -7.25
C GLY A 146 0.54 -13.38 -6.99
N GLU A 147 0.95 -14.23 -7.93
CA GLU A 147 0.82 -15.68 -7.81
C GLU A 147 1.81 -16.21 -6.76
N LYS A 148 1.33 -17.03 -5.86
CA LYS A 148 2.14 -17.77 -4.88
C LYS A 148 1.65 -19.19 -4.73
N THR A 149 2.54 -20.08 -4.34
CA THR A 149 2.18 -21.47 -4.05
C THR A 149 1.76 -21.61 -2.59
N MET A 150 0.55 -22.13 -2.36
CA MET A 150 0.03 -22.44 -1.03
C MET A 150 -0.55 -23.85 -1.03
N CYS A 151 -0.03 -24.73 -0.18
CA CYS A 151 -0.41 -26.15 -0.12
C CYS A 151 -0.37 -26.83 -1.52
N GLY A 152 0.67 -26.58 -2.30
CA GLY A 152 0.86 -27.16 -3.65
C GLY A 152 -0.01 -26.57 -4.75
N LYS A 153 -0.87 -25.59 -4.45
CA LYS A 153 -1.73 -24.91 -5.42
C LYS A 153 -1.24 -23.49 -5.68
N LYS A 154 -1.33 -23.04 -6.93
CA LYS A 154 -1.09 -21.65 -7.32
C LYS A 154 -2.32 -20.82 -6.96
N VAL A 155 -2.12 -19.77 -6.20
CA VAL A 155 -3.17 -18.85 -5.76
C VAL A 155 -2.68 -17.41 -5.87
N MET A 156 -3.59 -16.48 -6.17
CA MET A 156 -3.30 -15.06 -6.09
C MET A 156 -3.36 -14.59 -4.63
N GLY A 157 -2.40 -13.81 -4.22
CA GLY A 157 -2.36 -13.30 -2.86
C GLY A 157 -1.26 -12.29 -2.60
N THR A 158 -1.28 -11.68 -1.42
CA THR A 158 -0.23 -10.77 -1.00
C THR A 158 1.11 -11.52 -0.89
N LEU A 159 2.10 -11.00 -1.56
CA LEU A 159 3.50 -11.39 -1.42
C LEU A 159 4.08 -10.57 -0.27
N ARG A 160 4.60 -11.26 0.75
CA ARG A 160 5.22 -10.61 1.90
C ARG A 160 6.45 -9.83 1.45
N THR A 161 6.37 -8.51 1.49
CA THR A 161 7.42 -7.62 0.98
C THR A 161 7.52 -6.41 1.90
N THR A 162 8.74 -6.00 2.23
CA THR A 162 8.97 -4.81 3.03
C THR A 162 9.83 -3.82 2.27
N PHE A 163 9.40 -2.57 2.24
CA PHE A 163 10.06 -1.45 1.59
C PHE A 163 10.61 -0.51 2.65
N LEU A 164 11.90 -0.18 2.56
CA LEU A 164 12.49 0.93 3.30
C LEU A 164 12.48 2.14 2.39
N VAL A 165 11.87 3.21 2.85
CA VAL A 165 11.61 4.43 2.07
C VAL A 165 12.30 5.60 2.76
N ASP A 166 13.03 6.42 1.99
CA ASP A 166 13.73 7.59 2.50
C ASP A 166 12.79 8.77 2.81
N GLU A 167 13.36 9.86 3.32
CA GLU A 167 12.65 11.09 3.69
C GLU A 167 12.02 11.81 2.49
N ASN A 168 12.42 11.43 1.26
CA ASN A 168 11.90 11.97 0.00
C ASN A 168 10.84 11.07 -0.63
N GLY A 169 10.50 9.95 0.01
CA GLY A 169 9.56 8.97 -0.50
C GLY A 169 10.14 8.03 -1.56
N VAL A 170 11.47 7.87 -1.61
CA VAL A 170 12.16 6.98 -2.54
C VAL A 170 12.51 5.67 -1.84
N VAL A 171 12.29 4.55 -2.52
CA VAL A 171 12.60 3.21 -2.00
C VAL A 171 14.11 3.01 -1.96
N GLU A 172 14.67 2.87 -0.76
CA GLU A 172 16.10 2.61 -0.52
C GLU A 172 16.42 1.10 -0.55
N LYS A 173 15.50 0.28 -0.05
CA LYS A 173 15.68 -1.17 0.03
C LYS A 173 14.36 -1.91 -0.02
N ILE A 174 14.40 -3.11 -0.57
CA ILE A 174 13.25 -4.03 -0.62
C ILE A 174 13.69 -5.37 -0.03
N PHE A 175 12.93 -5.87 0.94
CA PHE A 175 13.04 -7.26 1.39
C PHE A 175 11.98 -8.08 0.67
N SER A 176 12.44 -9.06 -0.09
CA SER A 176 11.58 -9.99 -0.81
C SER A 176 10.97 -11.05 0.13
N PRO A 177 9.93 -11.77 -0.31
CA PRO A 177 9.30 -12.84 0.51
C PRO A 177 10.26 -13.93 0.97
N LYS A 178 11.37 -14.15 0.25
CA LYS A 178 12.37 -15.17 0.59
C LYS A 178 13.35 -14.70 1.66
N GLU A 179 13.55 -13.41 1.80
CA GLU A 179 14.50 -12.80 2.73
C GLU A 179 13.89 -12.57 4.11
N ILE A 180 12.58 -12.32 4.17
CA ILE A 180 11.89 -11.96 5.41
C ILE A 180 11.80 -13.15 6.37
N LYS A 181 12.42 -12.99 7.54
CA LYS A 181 12.33 -13.90 8.68
C LYS A 181 11.38 -13.27 9.71
N THR A 182 10.12 -13.63 9.67
CA THR A 182 9.03 -12.95 10.39
C THR A 182 9.25 -12.74 11.89
N LYS A 183 9.95 -13.66 12.55
CA LYS A 183 10.22 -13.58 14.00
C LYS A 183 11.30 -12.57 14.40
N ILE A 184 12.17 -12.21 13.45
CA ILE A 184 13.34 -11.34 13.66
C ILE A 184 13.41 -10.27 12.57
N HIS A 185 12.24 -9.90 12.01
CA HIS A 185 12.23 -8.99 10.85
C HIS A 185 12.69 -7.58 11.21
N ALA A 186 12.38 -7.10 12.40
CA ALA A 186 12.87 -5.82 12.88
C ALA A 186 14.39 -5.78 13.02
N GLU A 187 15.00 -6.84 13.57
CA GLU A 187 16.46 -6.95 13.66
C GLU A 187 17.12 -6.99 12.28
N GLN A 188 16.49 -7.70 11.30
CA GLN A 188 16.97 -7.68 9.92
C GLN A 188 16.96 -6.25 9.32
N ILE A 189 15.91 -5.47 9.62
CA ILE A 189 15.82 -4.09 9.18
C ILE A 189 16.89 -3.25 9.87
N LEU A 190 16.99 -3.31 11.21
CA LEU A 190 17.98 -2.57 11.99
C LEU A 190 19.41 -2.88 11.57
N GLU A 191 19.71 -4.13 11.21
CA GLU A 191 21.03 -4.51 10.67
C GLU A 191 21.28 -3.91 9.28
N ALA A 192 20.23 -3.81 8.47
CA ALA A 192 20.32 -3.34 7.08
C ALA A 192 20.46 -1.82 6.94
N ILE A 193 20.15 -1.05 7.99
CA ILE A 193 20.21 0.42 8.03
C ILE A 193 21.41 0.98 8.82
N LYS A 194 22.25 0.09 9.39
CA LYS A 194 23.54 0.46 10.00
C LYS A 194 24.57 0.87 8.94
#